data_bc5f2da2e177ec671250df51fbb72174
#
_entry.id   bc5f2da2e177ec671250df51fbb72174
#
_cell.length_a   1.000
_cell.length_b   1.000
_cell.length_c   1.000
_cell.angle_alpha   90.00
_cell.angle_beta   90.00
_cell.angle_gamma   90.00
#
_symmetry.space_group_name_H-M   'P 1'
#
loop_
_entity.id
_entity.type
_entity.pdbx_description
1 polymer ?
#
loop_
_entity_poly.entity_id
_entity_poly.type
_entity_poly.pdbx_seq_one_letter_code
_entity_poly.pdbx_strand_id
1 'polypeptide(L)'
;MDMPFDERIYAEMAAFFSEKTAADALLIGMGTAWQRRFQQDFTDCVFAAAAWEEALPAAWHGRFSWIVLAPGVEELSAPESLLESLQDFLVLQKGAVVVPFRNPWHWSVFRAWLAGDLRYGTNPLLAGRGRLFSFPEVVRLAKLAHYEDLAVRQIIEEGSEETLAAMQACGMQNGHREMETSWQVVRLSVLDARTARLKERYTAEARRLLARLLHRLENGIEASETVEALRRLLAESRIDGGYLEEFARNTAGNADSVCGILRKEGLLR
;
A
#
# COMPACT_ATOMS: atom_id res chain seq x y z
N MET A 1 8.03 -0.33 -17.00
CA MET A 1 7.76 -1.72 -17.46
C MET A 1 6.29 -1.80 -17.84
N ASP A 2 5.98 -2.20 -19.09
CA ASP A 2 4.58 -2.29 -19.53
C ASP A 2 4.06 -3.68 -19.16
N MET A 3 3.28 -3.78 -18.07
CA MET A 3 2.61 -5.03 -17.72
C MET A 3 1.53 -5.34 -18.76
N PRO A 4 1.45 -6.59 -19.23
CA PRO A 4 0.40 -7.00 -20.17
C PRO A 4 -0.98 -6.77 -19.53
N PHE A 5 -1.96 -6.46 -20.38
CA PHE A 5 -3.34 -6.30 -19.93
C PHE A 5 -3.90 -7.61 -19.39
N ASP A 6 -4.47 -7.58 -18.19
CA ASP A 6 -5.18 -8.70 -17.56
C ASP A 6 -6.63 -8.27 -17.26
N GLU A 7 -7.58 -8.91 -17.92
CA GLU A 7 -9.01 -8.61 -17.80
C GLU A 7 -9.54 -8.84 -16.39
N ARG A 8 -8.99 -9.79 -15.64
CA ARG A 8 -9.43 -10.10 -14.26
C ARG A 8 -9.04 -8.97 -13.31
N ILE A 9 -7.79 -8.51 -13.42
CA ILE A 9 -7.31 -7.37 -12.61
C ILE A 9 -8.11 -6.13 -12.98
N TYR A 10 -8.31 -5.89 -14.28
CA TYR A 10 -9.11 -4.77 -14.76
C TYR A 10 -10.52 -4.78 -14.18
N ALA A 11 -11.22 -5.91 -14.21
CA ALA A 11 -12.59 -6.04 -13.72
C ALA A 11 -12.70 -5.67 -12.23
N GLU A 12 -11.75 -6.11 -11.40
CA GLU A 12 -11.75 -5.78 -9.98
C GLU A 12 -11.38 -4.31 -9.71
N MET A 13 -10.51 -3.71 -10.53
CA MET A 13 -10.23 -2.28 -10.48
C MET A 13 -11.45 -1.47 -10.90
N ALA A 14 -12.07 -1.83 -12.02
CA ALA A 14 -13.24 -1.15 -12.58
C ALA A 14 -14.44 -1.20 -11.64
N ALA A 15 -14.60 -2.27 -10.87
CA ALA A 15 -15.69 -2.41 -9.90
C ALA A 15 -15.70 -1.31 -8.82
N PHE A 16 -14.55 -0.72 -8.49
CA PHE A 16 -14.49 0.43 -7.59
C PHE A 16 -15.02 1.73 -8.22
N PHE A 17 -14.94 1.86 -9.56
CA PHE A 17 -15.43 3.03 -10.29
C PHE A 17 -16.95 3.08 -10.39
N SER A 18 -17.62 1.94 -10.43
CA SER A 18 -19.09 1.86 -10.59
C SER A 18 -19.87 2.55 -9.46
N GLU A 19 -19.21 2.87 -8.36
CA GLU A 19 -19.80 3.54 -7.19
C GLU A 19 -19.89 5.06 -7.33
N LYS A 20 -19.32 5.68 -8.38
CA LYS A 20 -19.26 7.14 -8.54
C LYS A 20 -19.49 7.55 -10.00
N THR A 21 -20.36 8.55 -10.19
CA THR A 21 -20.59 9.22 -11.48
C THR A 21 -19.53 10.29 -11.75
N ALA A 22 -19.30 10.60 -13.03
CA ALA A 22 -18.44 11.65 -13.61
C ALA A 22 -17.30 12.16 -12.72
N ALA A 23 -16.09 11.77 -13.02
CA ALA A 23 -14.92 12.12 -12.20
C ALA A 23 -13.66 12.26 -13.05
N ASP A 24 -12.74 13.12 -12.62
CA ASP A 24 -11.38 13.15 -13.17
C ASP A 24 -10.59 11.97 -12.59
N ALA A 25 -9.93 11.20 -13.45
CA ALA A 25 -9.10 10.07 -13.08
C ALA A 25 -7.68 10.17 -13.66
N LEU A 26 -6.70 9.75 -12.88
CA LEU A 26 -5.29 9.68 -13.30
C LEU A 26 -4.86 8.21 -13.38
N LEU A 27 -4.34 7.79 -14.53
CA LEU A 27 -3.80 6.46 -14.76
C LEU A 27 -2.27 6.52 -14.72
N ILE A 28 -1.63 5.80 -13.80
CA ILE A 28 -0.17 5.81 -13.64
C ILE A 28 0.42 4.46 -14.01
N GLY A 29 1.45 4.48 -14.86
CA GLY A 29 2.18 3.28 -15.31
C GLY A 29 1.39 2.37 -16.24
N MET A 30 0.24 2.81 -16.72
CA MET A 30 -0.65 2.01 -17.55
C MET A 30 -0.31 2.07 -19.03
N GLY A 31 -0.13 0.91 -19.65
CA GLY A 31 0.02 0.79 -21.10
C GLY A 31 -1.28 1.13 -21.85
N THR A 32 -1.15 1.32 -23.17
CA THR A 32 -2.25 1.77 -24.04
C THR A 32 -3.51 0.88 -24.00
N ALA A 33 -3.35 -0.43 -23.80
CA ALA A 33 -4.48 -1.37 -23.71
C ALA A 33 -5.35 -1.08 -22.48
N TRP A 34 -4.72 -0.86 -21.31
CA TRP A 34 -5.38 -0.47 -20.07
C TRP A 34 -6.10 0.87 -20.21
N GLN A 35 -5.39 1.89 -20.73
CA GLN A 35 -5.95 3.23 -20.90
C GLN A 35 -7.18 3.21 -21.81
N ARG A 36 -7.11 2.52 -22.96
CA ARG A 36 -8.25 2.39 -23.87
C ARG A 36 -9.45 1.73 -23.20
N ARG A 37 -9.20 0.67 -22.43
CA ARG A 37 -10.28 -0.05 -21.74
C ARG A 37 -10.98 0.83 -20.73
N PHE A 38 -10.26 1.57 -19.90
CA PHE A 38 -10.85 2.54 -18.96
C PHE A 38 -11.65 3.62 -19.69
N GLN A 39 -11.11 4.19 -20.77
CA GLN A 39 -11.80 5.23 -21.55
C GLN A 39 -13.07 4.71 -22.23
N GLN A 40 -13.10 3.47 -22.65
CA GLN A 40 -14.28 2.85 -23.27
C GLN A 40 -15.38 2.58 -22.26
N ASP A 41 -15.05 2.09 -21.07
CA ASP A 41 -16.04 1.67 -20.09
C ASP A 41 -16.54 2.84 -19.22
N PHE A 42 -15.74 3.92 -19.08
CA PHE A 42 -16.08 5.08 -18.25
C PHE A 42 -16.06 6.38 -19.07
N THR A 43 -17.01 6.49 -19.99
CA THR A 43 -17.09 7.63 -20.94
C THR A 43 -17.34 8.98 -20.28
N ASP A 44 -17.90 8.99 -19.07
CA ASP A 44 -18.17 10.20 -18.29
C ASP A 44 -16.95 10.68 -17.47
N CYS A 45 -15.84 9.91 -17.48
CA CYS A 45 -14.62 10.25 -16.79
C CYS A 45 -13.64 10.95 -17.72
N VAL A 46 -12.95 11.96 -17.22
CA VAL A 46 -11.80 12.59 -17.90
C VAL A 46 -10.53 11.93 -17.40
N PHE A 47 -9.82 11.25 -18.31
CA PHE A 47 -8.59 10.55 -17.97
C PHE A 47 -7.35 11.35 -18.32
N ALA A 48 -6.44 11.51 -17.35
CA ALA A 48 -5.05 11.85 -17.55
C ALA A 48 -4.17 10.59 -17.39
N ALA A 49 -3.00 10.57 -17.99
CA ALA A 49 -2.06 9.47 -17.86
C ALA A 49 -0.64 9.98 -17.56
N ALA A 50 0.12 9.24 -16.77
CA ALA A 50 1.51 9.51 -16.43
C ALA A 50 2.30 8.21 -16.34
N ALA A 51 3.61 8.27 -16.57
CA ALA A 51 4.51 7.17 -16.30
C ALA A 51 4.85 7.06 -14.81
N TRP A 52 5.41 5.92 -14.36
CA TRP A 52 5.73 5.66 -12.96
C TRP A 52 6.66 6.70 -12.31
N GLU A 53 7.65 7.16 -13.05
CA GLU A 53 8.70 8.07 -12.58
C GLU A 53 8.49 9.50 -13.06
N GLU A 54 7.36 9.78 -13.70
CA GLU A 54 7.05 11.10 -14.23
C GLU A 54 6.65 12.05 -13.11
N ALA A 55 7.28 13.23 -13.08
CA ALA A 55 6.88 14.28 -12.16
C ALA A 55 5.50 14.82 -12.54
N LEU A 56 4.53 14.68 -11.67
CA LEU A 56 3.18 15.16 -11.92
C LEU A 56 3.12 16.70 -11.85
N PRO A 57 2.42 17.35 -12.80
CA PRO A 57 2.29 18.81 -12.82
C PRO A 57 1.61 19.34 -11.55
N ALA A 58 2.15 20.40 -10.96
CA ALA A 58 1.55 21.07 -9.79
C ALA A 58 0.11 21.56 -10.05
N ALA A 59 -0.24 21.85 -11.30
CA ALA A 59 -1.60 22.22 -11.69
C ALA A 59 -2.63 21.09 -11.51
N TRP A 60 -2.19 19.87 -11.23
CA TRP A 60 -3.05 18.72 -10.98
C TRP A 60 -3.35 18.50 -9.49
N HIS A 61 -2.81 19.28 -8.58
CA HIS A 61 -3.10 19.17 -7.15
C HIS A 61 -4.60 19.31 -6.87
N GLY A 62 -5.12 18.37 -6.06
CA GLY A 62 -6.52 18.34 -5.65
C GLY A 62 -7.54 18.06 -6.78
N ARG A 63 -7.09 17.56 -7.92
CA ARG A 63 -7.93 17.42 -9.11
C ARG A 63 -8.64 16.08 -9.22
N PHE A 64 -7.97 14.97 -8.88
CA PHE A 64 -8.46 13.65 -9.24
C PHE A 64 -9.32 13.02 -8.15
N SER A 65 -10.49 12.50 -8.53
CA SER A 65 -11.29 11.65 -7.66
C SER A 65 -10.75 10.22 -7.62
N TRP A 66 -10.04 9.81 -8.67
CA TRP A 66 -9.43 8.50 -8.78
C TRP A 66 -8.00 8.61 -9.29
N ILE A 67 -7.10 7.90 -8.65
CA ILE A 67 -5.76 7.61 -9.18
C ILE A 67 -5.65 6.10 -9.26
N VAL A 68 -5.36 5.58 -10.44
CA VAL A 68 -5.29 4.13 -10.68
C VAL A 68 -3.87 3.78 -11.07
N LEU A 69 -3.26 2.90 -10.28
CA LEU A 69 -1.92 2.43 -10.53
C LEU A 69 -1.95 1.13 -11.33
N ALA A 70 -1.06 1.01 -12.29
CA ALA A 70 -0.84 -0.27 -12.98
C ALA A 70 -0.36 -1.35 -11.99
N PRO A 71 -0.52 -2.64 -12.31
CA PRO A 71 0.20 -3.71 -11.63
C PRO A 71 1.72 -3.46 -11.68
N GLY A 72 2.44 -3.75 -10.59
CA GLY A 72 3.90 -3.61 -10.54
C GLY A 72 4.40 -2.53 -9.56
N VAL A 73 3.54 -1.98 -8.72
CA VAL A 73 3.94 -1.06 -7.65
C VAL A 73 4.99 -1.69 -6.71
N GLU A 74 5.00 -3.01 -6.60
CA GLU A 74 5.97 -3.80 -5.84
C GLU A 74 7.41 -3.68 -6.38
N GLU A 75 7.57 -3.30 -7.64
CA GLU A 75 8.88 -3.15 -8.30
C GLU A 75 9.53 -1.78 -8.03
N LEU A 76 8.76 -0.85 -7.46
CA LEU A 76 9.26 0.48 -7.14
C LEU A 76 10.20 0.44 -5.93
N SER A 77 11.22 1.28 -5.95
CA SER A 77 12.18 1.40 -4.85
C SER A 77 11.55 1.94 -3.56
N ALA A 78 10.55 2.81 -3.67
CA ALA A 78 9.87 3.47 -2.56
C ALA A 78 8.36 3.62 -2.82
N PRO A 79 7.58 2.52 -2.83
CA PRO A 79 6.13 2.58 -3.08
C PRO A 79 5.37 3.42 -2.05
N GLU A 80 5.82 3.44 -0.79
CA GLU A 80 5.29 4.28 0.27
C GLU A 80 5.40 5.78 -0.06
N SER A 81 6.51 6.19 -0.68
CA SER A 81 6.71 7.57 -1.07
C SER A 81 5.82 7.99 -2.23
N LEU A 82 5.62 7.08 -3.20
CA LEU A 82 4.67 7.31 -4.27
C LEU A 82 3.26 7.48 -3.70
N LEU A 83 2.78 6.51 -2.92
CA LEU A 83 1.42 6.57 -2.35
C LEU A 83 1.20 7.83 -1.50
N GLU A 84 2.20 8.24 -0.72
CA GLU A 84 2.13 9.47 0.07
C GLU A 84 2.01 10.71 -0.84
N SER A 85 2.82 10.81 -1.90
CA SER A 85 2.80 11.96 -2.82
C SER A 85 1.50 12.05 -3.61
N LEU A 86 0.87 10.93 -3.93
CA LEU A 86 -0.38 10.92 -4.69
C LEU A 86 -1.55 11.57 -3.95
N GLN A 87 -1.50 11.66 -2.63
CA GLN A 87 -2.54 12.34 -1.86
C GLN A 87 -2.70 13.81 -2.24
N ASP A 88 -1.61 14.49 -2.62
CA ASP A 88 -1.64 15.90 -3.00
C ASP A 88 -2.46 16.14 -4.27
N PHE A 89 -2.61 15.12 -5.10
CA PHE A 89 -3.34 15.17 -6.37
C PHE A 89 -4.80 14.73 -6.26
N LEU A 90 -5.18 14.14 -5.13
CA LEU A 90 -6.55 13.68 -4.89
C LEU A 90 -7.45 14.81 -4.40
N VAL A 91 -8.73 14.73 -4.81
CA VAL A 91 -9.78 15.59 -4.24
C VAL A 91 -9.91 15.28 -2.75
N LEU A 92 -9.81 16.30 -1.92
CA LEU A 92 -9.94 16.18 -0.47
C LEU A 92 -11.23 15.46 -0.07
N GLN A 93 -11.13 14.50 0.86
CA GLN A 93 -12.24 13.73 1.44
C GLN A 93 -13.05 12.85 0.46
N LYS A 94 -12.72 12.86 -0.82
CA LYS A 94 -13.47 12.11 -1.85
C LYS A 94 -12.58 11.29 -2.78
N GLY A 95 -11.30 11.57 -2.78
CA GLY A 95 -10.34 10.92 -3.66
C GLY A 95 -9.92 9.54 -3.14
N ALA A 96 -9.59 8.64 -4.07
CA ALA A 96 -9.08 7.32 -3.75
C ALA A 96 -7.99 6.89 -4.74
N VAL A 97 -7.04 6.09 -4.26
CA VAL A 97 -6.07 5.36 -5.08
C VAL A 97 -6.53 3.92 -5.21
N VAL A 98 -6.52 3.39 -6.43
CA VAL A 98 -6.76 1.97 -6.69
C VAL A 98 -5.45 1.35 -7.15
N VAL A 99 -5.02 0.31 -6.44
CA VAL A 99 -3.74 -0.34 -6.68
C VAL A 99 -3.84 -1.86 -6.56
N PRO A 100 -3.42 -2.62 -7.58
CA PRO A 100 -3.34 -4.08 -7.49
C PRO A 100 -1.98 -4.50 -6.90
N PHE A 101 -2.01 -5.47 -6.01
CA PHE A 101 -0.85 -6.13 -5.42
C PHE A 101 -0.88 -7.63 -5.71
N ARG A 102 0.25 -8.20 -6.10
CA ARG A 102 0.40 -9.65 -6.20
C ARG A 102 0.50 -10.25 -4.80
N ASN A 103 -0.24 -11.33 -4.55
CA ASN A 103 -0.18 -12.00 -3.27
C ASN A 103 0.95 -13.05 -3.23
N PRO A 104 1.98 -12.88 -2.40
CA PRO A 104 3.06 -13.85 -2.26
C PRO A 104 2.65 -15.15 -1.56
N TRP A 105 1.50 -15.16 -0.85
CA TRP A 105 0.98 -16.34 -0.17
C TRP A 105 0.11 -17.24 -1.05
N HIS A 106 -0.03 -16.89 -2.34
CA HIS A 106 -0.79 -17.70 -3.28
C HIS A 106 -0.19 -19.10 -3.43
N TRP A 107 -1.02 -20.13 -3.46
CA TRP A 107 -0.60 -21.53 -3.50
C TRP A 107 0.39 -21.84 -4.63
N SER A 108 0.29 -21.19 -5.79
CA SER A 108 1.20 -21.42 -6.92
C SER A 108 2.63 -20.96 -6.62
N VAL A 109 2.79 -19.89 -5.84
CA VAL A 109 4.09 -19.38 -5.39
C VAL A 109 4.74 -20.38 -4.44
N PHE A 110 3.96 -20.87 -3.46
CA PHE A 110 4.42 -21.87 -2.51
C PHE A 110 4.81 -23.18 -3.21
N ARG A 111 3.99 -23.63 -4.17
CA ARG A 111 4.30 -24.83 -4.97
C ARG A 111 5.60 -24.68 -5.76
N ALA A 112 5.84 -23.52 -6.37
CA ALA A 112 7.10 -23.25 -7.07
C ALA A 112 8.30 -23.32 -6.12
N TRP A 113 8.15 -22.80 -4.91
CA TRP A 113 9.17 -22.88 -3.87
C TRP A 113 9.49 -24.33 -3.47
N LEU A 114 8.46 -25.14 -3.20
CA LEU A 114 8.63 -26.56 -2.85
C LEU A 114 9.26 -27.35 -3.98
N ALA A 115 8.98 -27.00 -5.23
CA ALA A 115 9.59 -27.60 -6.41
C ALA A 115 11.05 -27.16 -6.65
N GLY A 116 11.59 -26.27 -5.81
CA GLY A 116 12.94 -25.72 -5.99
C GLY A 116 13.06 -24.76 -7.17
N ASP A 117 11.96 -24.25 -7.71
CA ASP A 117 11.97 -23.29 -8.81
C ASP A 117 12.24 -21.87 -8.28
N LEU A 118 13.51 -21.62 -8.00
CA LEU A 118 14.01 -20.33 -7.53
C LEU A 118 14.70 -19.52 -8.62
N ARG A 119 14.46 -19.86 -9.89
CA ARG A 119 15.11 -19.18 -11.02
C ARG A 119 14.57 -17.77 -11.20
N TYR A 120 15.50 -16.84 -11.40
CA TYR A 120 15.16 -15.47 -11.77
C TYR A 120 14.38 -15.43 -13.10
N GLY A 121 13.30 -14.67 -13.14
CA GLY A 121 12.46 -14.50 -14.32
C GLY A 121 11.35 -15.54 -14.49
N THR A 122 11.39 -16.68 -13.81
CA THR A 122 10.33 -17.69 -13.83
C THR A 122 9.57 -17.79 -12.51
N ASN A 123 10.25 -17.58 -11.39
CA ASN A 123 9.61 -17.54 -10.09
C ASN A 123 8.99 -16.15 -9.85
N PRO A 124 7.70 -16.04 -9.52
CA PRO A 124 7.06 -14.75 -9.25
C PRO A 124 7.71 -13.94 -8.14
N LEU A 125 8.36 -14.60 -7.16
CA LEU A 125 9.07 -13.94 -6.07
C LEU A 125 10.42 -13.36 -6.49
N LEU A 126 10.99 -13.87 -7.58
CA LEU A 126 12.32 -13.50 -8.07
C LEU A 126 12.25 -12.78 -9.43
N ALA A 127 11.06 -12.61 -9.99
CA ALA A 127 10.85 -12.03 -11.31
C ALA A 127 11.19 -10.54 -11.41
N GLY A 128 11.37 -9.86 -10.28
CA GLY A 128 11.71 -8.44 -10.21
C GLY A 128 12.60 -8.12 -9.02
N ARG A 129 12.99 -6.86 -8.90
CA ARG A 129 13.68 -6.33 -7.71
C ARG A 129 12.68 -5.93 -6.61
N GLY A 130 11.42 -6.34 -6.76
CA GLY A 130 10.28 -5.89 -6.00
C GLY A 130 10.25 -6.42 -4.57
N ARG A 131 9.46 -5.74 -3.76
CA ARG A 131 9.09 -6.19 -2.43
C ARG A 131 7.91 -7.16 -2.52
N LEU A 132 7.78 -8.03 -1.53
CA LEU A 132 6.63 -8.91 -1.40
C LEU A 132 5.62 -8.24 -0.45
N PHE A 133 4.42 -8.01 -0.93
CA PHE A 133 3.36 -7.42 -0.13
C PHE A 133 2.29 -8.45 0.24
N SER A 134 2.43 -9.04 1.43
CA SER A 134 1.29 -9.75 2.06
C SER A 134 0.19 -8.74 2.43
N PHE A 135 -1.02 -9.22 2.69
CA PHE A 135 -2.12 -8.32 3.05
C PHE A 135 -1.81 -7.44 4.28
N PRO A 136 -1.25 -7.96 5.38
CA PRO A 136 -0.82 -7.11 6.49
C PRO A 136 0.19 -6.03 6.09
N GLU A 137 1.08 -6.35 5.15
CA GLU A 137 2.07 -5.39 4.65
C GLU A 137 1.44 -4.31 3.77
N VAL A 138 0.42 -4.65 2.98
CA VAL A 138 -0.40 -3.66 2.23
C VAL A 138 -1.12 -2.71 3.20
N VAL A 139 -1.71 -3.24 4.27
CA VAL A 139 -2.34 -2.42 5.32
C VAL A 139 -1.31 -1.49 5.98
N ARG A 140 -0.13 -2.02 6.29
CA ARG A 140 0.97 -1.21 6.85
C ARG A 140 1.42 -0.11 5.88
N LEU A 141 1.58 -0.45 4.60
CA LEU A 141 1.95 0.49 3.54
C LEU A 141 0.92 1.63 3.42
N ALA A 142 -0.38 1.29 3.44
CA ALA A 142 -1.45 2.27 3.41
C ALA A 142 -1.38 3.24 4.60
N LYS A 143 -1.20 2.71 5.81
CA LYS A 143 -1.04 3.52 7.03
C LYS A 143 0.20 4.41 6.99
N LEU A 144 1.34 3.90 6.51
CA LEU A 144 2.57 4.68 6.34
C LEU A 144 2.39 5.84 5.37
N ALA A 145 1.57 5.63 4.34
CA ALA A 145 1.21 6.67 3.36
C ALA A 145 -0.02 7.49 3.81
N HIS A 146 -0.47 7.35 5.05
CA HIS A 146 -1.57 8.11 5.65
C HIS A 146 -2.93 7.93 4.96
N TYR A 147 -3.24 6.72 4.49
CA TYR A 147 -4.59 6.35 4.08
C TYR A 147 -5.32 5.69 5.26
N GLU A 148 -6.58 6.05 5.51
CA GLU A 148 -7.37 5.50 6.65
C GLU A 148 -8.34 4.40 6.24
N ASP A 149 -8.99 4.58 5.12
CA ASP A 149 -9.98 3.61 4.65
C ASP A 149 -9.37 2.75 3.55
N LEU A 150 -9.50 1.44 3.74
CA LEU A 150 -8.97 0.44 2.84
C LEU A 150 -10.07 -0.57 2.52
N ALA A 151 -10.45 -0.66 1.24
CA ALA A 151 -11.34 -1.68 0.72
C ALA A 151 -10.56 -2.62 -0.22
N VAL A 152 -10.85 -3.91 -0.15
CA VAL A 152 -10.12 -4.94 -0.91
C VAL A 152 -11.07 -5.78 -1.73
N ARG A 153 -10.64 -6.07 -2.95
CA ARG A 153 -11.24 -7.07 -3.85
C ARG A 153 -10.18 -8.09 -4.20
N GLN A 154 -10.55 -9.35 -4.24
CA GLN A 154 -9.61 -10.45 -4.41
C GLN A 154 -9.86 -11.18 -5.72
N ILE A 155 -8.79 -11.52 -6.43
CA ILE A 155 -8.84 -12.44 -7.57
C ILE A 155 -8.52 -13.82 -7.05
N ILE A 156 -9.53 -14.69 -7.05
CA ILE A 156 -9.43 -16.04 -6.52
C ILE A 156 -9.05 -17.00 -7.65
N GLU A 157 -8.02 -17.79 -7.40
CA GLU A 157 -7.60 -18.91 -8.25
C GLU A 157 -7.56 -20.18 -7.37
N GLU A 158 -8.50 -21.07 -7.59
CA GLU A 158 -8.64 -22.26 -6.76
C GLU A 158 -7.40 -23.16 -6.85
N GLY A 159 -6.87 -23.53 -5.71
CA GLY A 159 -5.81 -24.53 -5.60
C GLY A 159 -6.37 -25.94 -5.45
N SER A 160 -5.55 -26.97 -5.72
CA SER A 160 -5.95 -28.32 -5.39
C SER A 160 -6.06 -28.47 -3.86
N GLU A 161 -7.04 -29.24 -3.42
CA GLU A 161 -7.26 -29.53 -1.99
C GLU A 161 -5.99 -30.08 -1.32
N GLU A 162 -5.26 -30.95 -2.01
CA GLU A 162 -3.99 -31.51 -1.56
C GLU A 162 -2.92 -30.44 -1.33
N THR A 163 -2.79 -29.47 -2.27
CA THR A 163 -1.82 -28.37 -2.13
C THR A 163 -2.17 -27.48 -0.94
N LEU A 164 -3.44 -27.12 -0.82
CA LEU A 164 -3.90 -26.27 0.29
C LEU A 164 -3.72 -26.97 1.65
N ALA A 165 -4.02 -28.27 1.72
CA ALA A 165 -3.79 -29.07 2.93
C ALA A 165 -2.30 -29.14 3.29
N ALA A 166 -1.40 -29.29 2.33
CA ALA A 166 0.04 -29.29 2.54
C ALA A 166 0.53 -27.92 3.09
N MET A 167 0.03 -26.81 2.53
CA MET A 167 0.34 -25.47 3.02
C MET A 167 -0.15 -25.27 4.48
N GLN A 168 -1.35 -25.72 4.78
CA GLN A 168 -1.90 -25.65 6.16
C GLN A 168 -1.09 -26.50 7.13
N ALA A 169 -0.64 -27.70 6.72
CA ALA A 169 0.22 -28.55 7.52
C ALA A 169 1.59 -27.89 7.82
N CYS A 170 2.05 -26.97 6.97
CA CYS A 170 3.23 -26.13 7.21
C CYS A 170 2.93 -24.92 8.12
N GLY A 171 1.73 -24.80 8.64
CA GLY A 171 1.33 -23.72 9.55
C GLY A 171 0.74 -22.48 8.85
N MET A 172 0.53 -22.51 7.54
CA MET A 172 -0.11 -21.41 6.83
C MET A 172 -1.62 -21.37 7.13
N GLN A 173 -2.14 -20.16 7.35
CA GLN A 173 -3.56 -19.95 7.57
C GLN A 173 -4.24 -19.50 6.27
N ASN A 174 -5.40 -20.07 5.96
CA ASN A 174 -6.22 -19.65 4.81
C ASN A 174 -7.39 -18.74 5.24
N GLY A 175 -7.11 -17.80 6.15
CA GLY A 175 -8.08 -16.78 6.52
C GLY A 175 -8.42 -15.94 5.29
N HIS A 176 -9.73 -15.70 5.05
CA HIS A 176 -10.19 -14.93 3.89
C HIS A 176 -9.71 -15.45 2.53
N ARG A 177 -9.46 -16.76 2.39
CA ARG A 177 -8.97 -17.40 1.16
C ARG A 177 -7.62 -16.84 0.67
N GLU A 178 -6.73 -16.43 1.58
CA GLU A 178 -5.44 -15.84 1.21
C GLU A 178 -4.58 -16.76 0.33
N MET A 179 -4.57 -18.07 0.61
CA MET A 179 -3.80 -19.01 -0.20
C MET A 179 -4.32 -19.20 -1.63
N GLU A 180 -5.58 -18.86 -1.88
CA GLU A 180 -6.23 -18.94 -3.19
C GLU A 180 -6.31 -17.56 -3.88
N THR A 181 -5.93 -16.50 -3.20
CA THR A 181 -5.92 -15.14 -3.73
C THR A 181 -4.63 -14.92 -4.52
N SER A 182 -4.71 -14.75 -5.84
CA SER A 182 -3.55 -14.45 -6.68
C SER A 182 -3.20 -12.96 -6.68
N TRP A 183 -4.21 -12.11 -6.68
CA TRP A 183 -4.09 -10.66 -6.63
C TRP A 183 -5.07 -10.05 -5.64
N GLN A 184 -4.64 -8.97 -5.02
CA GLN A 184 -5.46 -8.10 -4.19
C GLN A 184 -5.55 -6.74 -4.87
N VAL A 185 -6.73 -6.31 -5.27
CA VAL A 185 -6.96 -4.95 -5.75
C VAL A 185 -7.48 -4.14 -4.59
N VAL A 186 -6.74 -3.10 -4.24
CA VAL A 186 -6.98 -2.31 -3.04
C VAL A 186 -7.39 -0.90 -3.42
N ARG A 187 -8.45 -0.40 -2.81
CA ARG A 187 -8.83 1.00 -2.82
C ARG A 187 -8.37 1.64 -1.52
N LEU A 188 -7.56 2.68 -1.63
CA LEU A 188 -7.06 3.49 -0.53
C LEU A 188 -7.75 4.84 -0.59
N SER A 189 -8.49 5.21 0.43
CA SER A 189 -9.22 6.49 0.47
C SER A 189 -8.49 7.52 1.33
N VAL A 190 -8.51 8.77 0.83
CA VAL A 190 -7.87 9.90 1.50
C VAL A 190 -8.71 10.36 2.66
N LEU A 191 -8.00 10.87 3.60
CA LEU A 191 -8.40 11.31 4.89
C LEU A 191 -8.99 12.68 5.00
N ASP A 192 -9.50 12.87 6.22
CA ASP A 192 -9.96 14.14 6.76
C ASP A 192 -8.81 15.17 6.92
N ALA A 193 -9.20 16.38 7.33
CA ALA A 193 -8.29 17.50 7.58
C ALA A 193 -7.24 17.24 8.69
N ARG A 194 -7.39 16.16 9.48
CA ARG A 194 -6.48 15.82 10.58
C ARG A 194 -5.18 15.24 10.05
N THR A 195 -5.26 14.29 9.10
CA THR A 195 -4.08 13.68 8.49
C THR A 195 -3.32 14.66 7.59
N ALA A 196 -4.03 15.55 6.89
CA ALA A 196 -3.38 16.62 6.15
C ALA A 196 -2.48 17.47 7.08
N ARG A 197 -2.98 17.83 8.28
CA ARG A 197 -2.19 18.57 9.29
C ARG A 197 -0.96 17.80 9.79
N LEU A 198 -1.07 16.47 9.95
CA LEU A 198 0.08 15.66 10.35
C LEU A 198 1.15 15.64 9.25
N LYS A 199 0.74 15.68 7.99
CA LYS A 199 1.63 15.72 6.83
C LYS A 199 2.41 17.02 6.71
N GLU A 200 1.80 18.15 7.06
CA GLU A 200 2.38 19.49 6.92
C GLU A 200 3.44 19.82 7.97
N ARG A 201 3.38 19.20 9.16
CA ARG A 201 4.20 19.62 10.31
C ARG A 201 5.66 19.23 10.23
N TYR A 202 5.99 18.12 9.55
CA TYR A 202 7.37 17.59 9.46
C TYR A 202 7.66 17.06 8.07
N THR A 203 8.96 16.95 7.73
CA THR A 203 9.38 16.44 6.43
C THR A 203 8.93 14.98 6.19
N ALA A 204 8.70 14.61 4.94
CA ALA A 204 8.33 13.24 4.57
C ALA A 204 9.38 12.21 5.03
N GLU A 205 10.66 12.59 5.03
CA GLU A 205 11.75 11.73 5.50
C GLU A 205 11.63 11.47 7.01
N ALA A 206 11.43 12.52 7.82
CA ALA A 206 11.26 12.40 9.27
C ALA A 206 10.04 11.53 9.61
N ARG A 207 8.91 11.74 8.93
CA ARG A 207 7.69 10.94 9.14
C ARG A 207 7.89 9.47 8.78
N ARG A 208 8.57 9.16 7.65
CA ARG A 208 8.87 7.79 7.26
C ARG A 208 9.80 7.09 8.25
N LEU A 209 10.83 7.79 8.71
CA LEU A 209 11.73 7.24 9.72
C LEU A 209 10.99 7.00 11.04
N LEU A 210 10.16 7.95 11.48
CA LEU A 210 9.31 7.81 12.66
C LEU A 210 8.41 6.57 12.55
N ALA A 211 7.70 6.42 11.42
CA ALA A 211 6.83 5.27 11.19
C ALA A 211 7.58 3.92 11.23
N ARG A 212 8.78 3.85 10.65
CA ARG A 212 9.63 2.64 10.72
C ARG A 212 10.04 2.31 12.16
N LEU A 213 10.42 3.30 12.93
CA LEU A 213 10.83 3.11 14.31
C LEU A 213 9.65 2.67 15.19
N LEU A 214 8.46 3.27 15.01
CA LEU A 214 7.25 2.84 15.71
C LEU A 214 6.86 1.40 15.35
N HIS A 215 6.98 1.01 14.08
CA HIS A 215 6.74 -0.36 13.65
C HIS A 215 7.75 -1.36 14.27
N ARG A 216 9.04 -1.01 14.33
CA ARG A 216 10.04 -1.84 15.02
C ARG A 216 9.73 -1.99 16.50
N LEU A 217 9.31 -0.90 17.14
CA LEU A 217 8.93 -0.87 18.56
C LEU A 217 7.70 -1.74 18.81
N GLU A 218 6.67 -1.65 17.95
CA GLU A 218 5.45 -2.46 18.00
C GLU A 218 5.75 -3.97 17.95
N ASN A 219 6.73 -4.36 17.14
CA ASN A 219 7.12 -5.75 16.95
C ASN A 219 8.28 -6.21 17.85
N GLY A 220 8.70 -5.38 18.79
CA GLY A 220 9.78 -5.72 19.73
C GLY A 220 11.16 -5.88 19.08
N ILE A 221 11.35 -5.35 17.87
CA ILE A 221 12.62 -5.49 17.13
C ILE A 221 13.65 -4.53 17.72
N GLU A 222 14.72 -5.09 18.30
CA GLU A 222 15.83 -4.34 18.90
C GLU A 222 15.31 -3.16 19.74
N ALA A 223 14.43 -3.45 20.69
CA ALA A 223 13.61 -2.45 21.39
C ALA A 223 14.44 -1.30 21.98
N SER A 224 15.55 -1.61 22.66
CA SER A 224 16.42 -0.59 23.27
C SER A 224 17.06 0.33 22.25
N GLU A 225 17.58 -0.21 21.16
CA GLU A 225 18.20 0.56 20.08
C GLU A 225 17.15 1.40 19.32
N THR A 226 15.97 0.83 19.15
CA THR A 226 14.83 1.52 18.52
C THR A 226 14.38 2.73 19.35
N VAL A 227 14.32 2.59 20.68
CA VAL A 227 14.00 3.71 21.60
C VAL A 227 15.05 4.80 21.53
N GLU A 228 16.34 4.44 21.49
CA GLU A 228 17.43 5.42 21.35
C GLU A 228 17.40 6.13 19.99
N ALA A 229 17.08 5.41 18.93
CA ALA A 229 16.90 6.01 17.60
C ALA A 229 15.69 6.96 17.56
N LEU A 230 14.60 6.59 18.24
CA LEU A 230 13.43 7.48 18.42
C LEU A 230 13.81 8.76 19.17
N ARG A 231 14.52 8.65 20.29
CA ARG A 231 14.96 9.83 21.06
C ARG A 231 15.78 10.80 20.20
N ARG A 232 16.72 10.26 19.41
CA ARG A 232 17.52 11.06 18.47
C ARG A 232 16.65 11.75 17.42
N LEU A 233 15.79 11.00 16.75
CA LEU A 233 14.89 11.55 15.73
C LEU A 233 14.00 12.65 16.29
N LEU A 234 13.38 12.43 17.47
CA LEU A 234 12.51 13.42 18.11
C LEU A 234 13.27 14.70 18.45
N ALA A 235 14.52 14.58 18.92
CA ALA A 235 15.36 15.74 19.25
C ALA A 235 15.81 16.49 17.98
N GLU A 236 16.34 15.79 16.98
CA GLU A 236 16.86 16.36 15.73
C GLU A 236 15.75 17.04 14.92
N SER A 237 14.61 16.38 14.79
CA SER A 237 13.45 16.89 14.03
C SER A 237 12.54 17.78 14.88
N ARG A 238 12.81 17.98 16.17
CA ARG A 238 11.99 18.72 17.14
C ARG A 238 10.54 18.26 17.16
N ILE A 239 10.33 16.95 17.11
CA ILE A 239 8.99 16.35 17.15
C ILE A 239 8.45 16.43 18.58
N ASP A 240 7.31 17.07 18.76
CA ASP A 240 6.65 17.18 20.06
C ASP A 240 5.86 15.91 20.43
N GLY A 241 5.65 15.71 21.75
CA GLY A 241 4.96 14.53 22.26
C GLY A 241 3.50 14.39 21.78
N GLY A 242 2.81 15.53 21.58
CA GLY A 242 1.44 15.50 21.07
C GLY A 242 1.38 14.97 19.63
N TYR A 243 2.29 15.43 18.79
CA TYR A 243 2.44 14.89 17.44
C TYR A 243 2.82 13.41 17.45
N LEU A 244 3.78 13.01 18.28
CA LEU A 244 4.21 11.63 18.40
C LEU A 244 3.04 10.70 18.79
N GLU A 245 2.24 11.10 19.78
CA GLU A 245 1.07 10.30 20.19
C GLU A 245 0.04 10.19 19.06
N GLU A 246 -0.30 11.33 18.43
CA GLU A 246 -1.25 11.36 17.32
C GLU A 246 -0.77 10.54 16.12
N PHE A 247 0.52 10.65 15.79
CA PHE A 247 1.13 9.89 14.71
C PHE A 247 1.16 8.39 15.01
N ALA A 248 1.53 8.00 16.24
CA ALA A 248 1.50 6.59 16.67
C ALA A 248 0.09 5.99 16.60
N ARG A 249 -0.93 6.75 17.03
CA ARG A 249 -2.34 6.32 16.92
C ARG A 249 -2.82 6.11 15.49
N ASN A 250 -2.27 6.85 14.54
CA ASN A 250 -2.65 6.75 13.13
C ASN A 250 -1.85 5.70 12.36
N THR A 251 -0.64 5.35 12.80
CA THR A 251 0.27 4.50 12.01
C THR A 251 0.52 3.11 12.60
N ALA A 252 0.42 2.95 13.92
CA ALA A 252 0.63 1.65 14.56
C ALA A 252 -0.59 0.73 14.42
N GLY A 253 -0.36 -0.56 14.23
CA GLY A 253 -1.39 -1.58 14.22
C GLY A 253 -2.04 -1.76 15.59
N ASN A 254 -1.22 -1.71 16.66
CA ASN A 254 -1.66 -1.70 18.04
C ASN A 254 -1.22 -0.40 18.72
N ALA A 255 -1.97 0.67 18.47
CA ALA A 255 -1.64 2.01 18.94
C ALA A 255 -1.53 2.12 20.47
N ASP A 256 -2.41 1.43 21.20
CA ASP A 256 -2.40 1.50 22.67
C ASP A 256 -1.15 0.83 23.27
N SER A 257 -0.72 -0.30 22.71
CA SER A 257 0.52 -0.96 23.08
C SER A 257 1.73 -0.04 22.84
N VAL A 258 1.83 0.53 21.63
CA VAL A 258 2.93 1.43 21.26
C VAL A 258 2.95 2.66 22.15
N CYS A 259 1.81 3.32 22.37
CA CYS A 259 1.72 4.48 23.26
C CYS A 259 2.07 4.12 24.71
N GLY A 260 1.70 2.92 25.16
CA GLY A 260 2.10 2.39 26.48
C GLY A 260 3.61 2.26 26.62
N ILE A 261 4.29 1.71 25.61
CA ILE A 261 5.75 1.61 25.58
C ILE A 261 6.38 3.01 25.57
N LEU A 262 5.89 3.91 24.72
CA LEU A 262 6.42 5.27 24.63
C LEU A 262 6.30 6.05 25.96
N ARG A 263 5.20 5.87 26.71
CA ARG A 263 5.05 6.43 28.06
C ARG A 263 6.03 5.84 29.06
N LYS A 264 6.19 4.52 29.06
CA LYS A 264 7.14 3.82 29.91
C LYS A 264 8.58 4.30 29.70
N GLU A 265 8.92 4.58 28.45
CA GLU A 265 10.25 5.08 28.06
C GLU A 265 10.40 6.61 28.22
N GLY A 266 9.37 7.30 28.71
CA GLY A 266 9.39 8.75 28.95
C GLY A 266 9.38 9.61 27.67
N LEU A 267 8.96 9.04 26.55
CA LEU A 267 8.83 9.72 25.26
C LEU A 267 7.46 10.42 25.10
N LEU A 268 6.46 9.92 25.82
CA LEU A 268 5.14 10.56 26.00
C LEU A 268 4.90 10.86 27.47
N ARG A 269 4.09 11.89 27.73
CA ARG A 269 3.64 12.27 29.08
C ARG A 269 2.37 11.52 29.48
#